data_a79b2135e02496b6639fc311b72468de
#
_entry.id   a79b2135e02496b6639fc311b72468de
#
_cell.length_a   1.000
_cell.length_b   1.000
_cell.length_c   1.000
_cell.angle_alpha   90.00
_cell.angle_beta   90.00
_cell.angle_gamma   90.00
#
_symmetry.space_group_name_H-M   'P 1'
#
loop_
_entity.id
_entity.type
_entity.pdbx_description
1 polymer ?
#
loop_
_entity_poly.entity_id
_entity_poly.type
_entity_poly.pdbx_seq_one_letter_code
_entity_poly.pdbx_strand_id
1 'polypeptide(L)'
;MDKPFENGCGHRKKVTIIFAILFVLTVIFVNSCKTPENNVSRARQTSAYAVIDLQSGKIIKSSNGQVKHPIASTTKILSAITVIEEVFDLDEEIFVPSAAVGIEGSSVYLSPGERISYRDLLYGLMLRSGNDCAVALAIKTSGSVEKFVAKMNEVAKKAGAINSNFANPHGLDDEKHYSTADDLAKITAYAMKNDVFRTIVSTKYHDTSGEVSRCFKNKNKMLWNYDGAIGVKTGYTKKSGRCLVSAAEKDGKSFAVVVLNVNDMWSVSENLLNEAFSAQ
;
A
#
# COMPACT_ATOMS: atom_id res chain seq x y z
N MET A 1 -7.26 46.90 87.50
CA MET A 1 -7.50 48.07 86.60
C MET A 1 -6.97 47.69 85.25
N ASP A 2 -7.85 47.12 84.47
CA ASP A 2 -7.48 46.49 83.22
C ASP A 2 -7.96 47.34 82.06
N LYS A 3 -7.11 47.53 81.04
CA LYS A 3 -7.50 48.10 79.76
C LYS A 3 -7.56 46.96 78.70
N PRO A 4 -8.60 46.95 77.87
CA PRO A 4 -8.78 45.86 76.91
C PRO A 4 -7.95 46.06 75.60
N PHE A 5 -7.53 44.94 75.07
CA PHE A 5 -6.88 44.79 73.77
C PHE A 5 -7.87 45.01 72.60
N GLU A 6 -7.54 45.89 71.69
CA GLU A 6 -8.23 46.04 70.43
C GLU A 6 -7.64 45.07 69.40
N ASN A 7 -8.48 44.22 68.88
CA ASN A 7 -8.13 43.25 67.88
C ASN A 7 -8.13 43.82 66.44
N GLY A 8 -7.00 43.73 65.80
CA GLY A 8 -6.84 44.07 64.40
C GLY A 8 -7.52 43.07 63.46
N CYS A 9 -8.74 43.37 63.07
CA CYS A 9 -9.56 42.55 62.09
C CYS A 9 -9.43 42.99 60.59
N GLY A 10 -8.39 43.76 60.24
CA GLY A 10 -8.25 44.32 58.90
C GLY A 10 -7.35 43.54 57.95
N HIS A 11 -6.42 42.73 58.47
CA HIS A 11 -5.40 42.11 57.61
C HIS A 11 -5.83 40.78 56.97
N ARG A 12 -6.73 40.02 57.58
CA ARG A 12 -7.17 38.72 57.04
C ARG A 12 -8.06 38.83 55.80
N LYS A 13 -8.88 39.86 55.69
CA LYS A 13 -9.77 40.03 54.50
C LYS A 13 -9.02 40.42 53.24
N LYS A 14 -7.93 41.22 53.36
CA LYS A 14 -7.10 41.62 52.21
C LYS A 14 -6.30 40.47 51.61
N VAL A 15 -5.75 39.58 52.46
CA VAL A 15 -4.97 38.42 52.03
C VAL A 15 -5.86 37.40 51.33
N THR A 16 -7.10 37.14 51.80
CA THR A 16 -8.04 36.21 51.18
C THR A 16 -8.51 36.69 49.79
N ILE A 17 -8.71 37.98 49.60
CA ILE A 17 -9.08 38.56 48.30
C ILE A 17 -7.93 38.45 47.30
N ILE A 18 -6.68 38.67 47.72
CA ILE A 18 -5.52 38.57 46.81
C ILE A 18 -5.32 37.11 46.36
N PHE A 19 -5.49 36.10 47.23
CA PHE A 19 -5.40 34.68 46.82
C PHE A 19 -6.55 34.27 45.90
N ALA A 20 -7.76 34.80 46.11
CA ALA A 20 -8.88 34.52 45.22
C ALA A 20 -8.68 35.12 43.83
N ILE A 21 -8.14 36.33 43.71
CA ILE A 21 -7.81 36.98 42.43
C ILE A 21 -6.67 36.25 41.72
N LEU A 22 -5.60 35.83 42.43
CA LEU A 22 -4.52 35.02 41.83
C LEU A 22 -5.03 33.65 41.32
N PHE A 23 -5.93 33.00 42.06
CA PHE A 23 -6.51 31.72 41.65
C PHE A 23 -7.39 31.87 40.43
N VAL A 24 -8.20 32.94 40.33
CA VAL A 24 -9.03 33.23 39.13
C VAL A 24 -8.16 33.56 37.93
N LEU A 25 -7.06 34.33 38.11
CA LEU A 25 -6.13 34.62 37.01
C LEU A 25 -5.36 33.39 36.55
N THR A 26 -4.97 32.47 37.44
CA THR A 26 -4.35 31.20 37.04
C THR A 26 -5.32 30.28 36.29
N VAL A 27 -6.58 30.20 36.69
CA VAL A 27 -7.61 29.43 35.99
C VAL A 27 -7.93 30.01 34.60
N ILE A 28 -7.95 31.35 34.47
CA ILE A 28 -8.12 32.00 33.16
C ILE A 28 -6.91 31.76 32.27
N PHE A 29 -5.68 31.81 32.82
CA PHE A 29 -4.46 31.57 32.02
C PHE A 29 -4.31 30.12 31.58
N VAL A 30 -4.72 29.14 32.39
CA VAL A 30 -4.72 27.70 32.04
C VAL A 30 -5.78 27.39 30.99
N ASN A 31 -6.95 28.08 30.99
CA ASN A 31 -7.97 27.93 29.97
C ASN A 31 -7.63 28.67 28.64
N SER A 32 -6.74 29.67 28.66
CA SER A 32 -6.26 30.35 27.44
C SER A 32 -5.11 29.62 26.73
N CYS A 33 -4.44 28.69 27.42
CA CYS A 33 -3.45 27.77 26.82
C CYS A 33 -4.07 26.45 26.35
N LYS A 34 -5.32 26.42 25.89
CA LYS A 34 -5.75 25.40 24.94
C LYS A 34 -4.99 25.69 23.66
N THR A 35 -3.89 24.96 23.45
CA THR A 35 -3.32 24.78 22.13
C THR A 35 -4.50 24.54 21.19
N PRO A 36 -4.61 25.26 20.06
CA PRO A 36 -5.59 24.86 19.06
C PRO A 36 -5.33 23.37 18.80
N GLU A 37 -6.31 22.51 19.14
CA GLU A 37 -6.33 21.18 18.58
C GLU A 37 -6.15 21.43 17.09
N ASN A 38 -5.00 21.04 16.56
CA ASN A 38 -4.79 20.93 15.15
C ASN A 38 -5.84 19.92 14.67
N ASN A 39 -7.05 20.41 14.41
CA ASN A 39 -7.94 19.85 13.42
C ASN A 39 -7.22 19.98 12.08
N VAL A 40 -6.12 19.22 11.94
CA VAL A 40 -5.70 18.74 10.65
C VAL A 40 -6.88 17.88 10.22
N SER A 41 -7.86 18.56 9.60
CA SER A 41 -8.87 17.90 8.80
C SER A 41 -8.06 16.98 7.91
N ARG A 42 -8.09 15.67 8.24
CA ARG A 42 -7.46 14.61 7.45
C ARG A 42 -8.08 14.78 6.07
N ALA A 43 -7.39 15.53 5.21
CA ALA A 43 -7.87 15.79 3.87
C ALA A 43 -8.24 14.42 3.33
N ARG A 44 -9.54 14.22 3.06
CA ARG A 44 -10.06 12.95 2.57
C ARG A 44 -9.32 12.73 1.28
N GLN A 45 -8.37 11.80 1.28
CA GLN A 45 -7.54 11.53 0.12
C GLN A 45 -8.48 11.26 -1.06
N THR A 46 -8.35 12.05 -2.11
CA THR A 46 -9.22 12.00 -3.29
C THR A 46 -9.08 10.63 -3.93
N SER A 47 -10.17 10.01 -4.38
CA SER A 47 -10.09 8.79 -5.18
C SER A 47 -9.48 9.08 -6.55
N ALA A 48 -8.72 8.13 -7.08
CA ALA A 48 -8.10 8.24 -8.40
C ALA A 48 -8.27 6.96 -9.20
N TYR A 49 -8.30 7.08 -10.54
CA TYR A 49 -8.23 5.93 -11.43
C TYR A 49 -7.47 6.23 -12.72
N ALA A 50 -6.97 5.18 -13.36
CA ALA A 50 -6.42 5.19 -14.70
C ALA A 50 -6.82 3.92 -15.45
N VAL A 51 -7.10 4.04 -16.75
CA VAL A 51 -7.33 2.94 -17.69
C VAL A 51 -6.25 3.00 -18.75
N ILE A 52 -5.56 1.89 -18.96
CA ILE A 52 -4.46 1.77 -19.91
C ILE A 52 -4.73 0.63 -20.89
N ASP A 53 -4.48 0.86 -22.15
CA ASP A 53 -4.40 -0.16 -23.17
C ASP A 53 -3.07 -0.91 -23.03
N LEU A 54 -3.11 -2.21 -22.77
CA LEU A 54 -1.92 -3.01 -22.49
C LEU A 54 -1.06 -3.26 -23.73
N GLN A 55 -1.63 -3.19 -24.93
CA GLN A 55 -0.91 -3.41 -26.18
C GLN A 55 -0.10 -2.15 -26.57
N SER A 56 -0.77 -1.00 -26.57
CA SER A 56 -0.13 0.27 -26.93
C SER A 56 0.64 0.93 -25.77
N GLY A 57 0.31 0.59 -24.52
CA GLY A 57 0.82 1.25 -23.34
C GLY A 57 0.29 2.67 -23.13
N LYS A 58 -0.79 3.05 -23.82
CA LYS A 58 -1.41 4.39 -23.72
C LYS A 58 -2.49 4.42 -22.66
N ILE A 59 -2.46 5.45 -21.79
CA ILE A 59 -3.57 5.76 -20.88
C ILE A 59 -4.70 6.33 -21.73
N ILE A 60 -5.86 5.65 -21.72
CA ILE A 60 -7.05 6.02 -22.50
C ILE A 60 -8.09 6.79 -21.68
N LYS A 61 -8.07 6.63 -20.37
CA LYS A 61 -8.94 7.36 -19.44
C LYS A 61 -8.26 7.51 -18.08
N SER A 62 -8.41 8.67 -17.45
CA SER A 62 -7.82 8.93 -16.14
C SER A 62 -8.61 10.01 -15.40
N SER A 63 -8.68 9.89 -14.07
CA SER A 63 -9.20 10.94 -13.17
C SER A 63 -8.32 11.01 -11.92
N ASN A 64 -7.86 12.21 -11.58
CA ASN A 64 -6.87 12.43 -10.53
C ASN A 64 -5.61 11.55 -10.70
N GLY A 65 -5.33 11.12 -11.94
CA GLY A 65 -4.33 10.10 -12.27
C GLY A 65 -2.91 10.48 -11.90
N GLN A 66 -2.60 11.77 -11.75
CA GLN A 66 -1.28 12.29 -11.36
C GLN A 66 -1.16 12.58 -9.85
N VAL A 67 -2.24 12.42 -9.08
CA VAL A 67 -2.22 12.66 -7.64
C VAL A 67 -1.45 11.53 -6.96
N LYS A 68 -0.50 11.87 -6.08
CA LYS A 68 0.28 10.91 -5.30
C LYS A 68 -0.60 10.26 -4.23
N HIS A 69 -0.58 8.93 -4.18
CA HIS A 69 -1.31 8.10 -3.23
C HIS A 69 -0.39 7.08 -2.56
N PRO A 70 -0.63 6.72 -1.29
CA PRO A 70 -0.19 5.44 -0.78
C PRO A 70 -0.97 4.35 -1.50
N ILE A 71 -0.28 3.32 -1.96
CA ILE A 71 -0.81 2.33 -2.90
C ILE A 71 -0.96 0.92 -2.31
N ALA A 72 -0.60 0.77 -1.04
CA ALA A 72 -0.64 -0.50 -0.33
C ALA A 72 0.04 -1.64 -1.14
N SER A 73 -0.51 -2.85 -1.05
CA SER A 73 0.05 -4.04 -1.70
C SER A 73 -0.03 -4.05 -3.23
N THR A 74 -0.56 -3.03 -3.91
CA THR A 74 -0.40 -2.91 -5.36
C THR A 74 1.07 -2.66 -5.74
N THR A 75 1.91 -2.20 -4.80
CA THR A 75 3.38 -2.16 -4.83
C THR A 75 3.99 -3.48 -5.32
N LYS A 76 3.39 -4.61 -4.95
CA LYS A 76 3.90 -5.95 -5.26
C LYS A 76 3.91 -6.30 -6.74
N ILE A 77 3.18 -5.55 -7.57
CA ILE A 77 3.30 -5.62 -9.04
C ILE A 77 4.73 -5.30 -9.45
N LEU A 78 5.26 -4.18 -8.94
CA LEU A 78 6.64 -3.78 -9.23
C LEU A 78 7.66 -4.73 -8.60
N SER A 79 7.42 -5.17 -7.36
CA SER A 79 8.31 -6.14 -6.70
C SER A 79 8.40 -7.44 -7.49
N ALA A 80 7.27 -7.98 -7.97
CA ALA A 80 7.23 -9.22 -8.73
C ALA A 80 8.00 -9.11 -10.06
N ILE A 81 7.75 -8.05 -10.84
CA ILE A 81 8.45 -7.88 -12.12
C ILE A 81 9.95 -7.63 -11.92
N THR A 82 10.34 -6.91 -10.86
CA THR A 82 11.75 -6.70 -10.50
C THR A 82 12.46 -8.04 -10.21
N VAL A 83 11.81 -8.94 -9.45
CA VAL A 83 12.36 -10.29 -9.21
C VAL A 83 12.49 -11.09 -10.51
N ILE A 84 11.44 -11.10 -11.32
CA ILE A 84 11.40 -11.86 -12.59
C ILE A 84 12.48 -11.38 -13.58
N GLU A 85 12.81 -10.09 -13.59
CA GLU A 85 13.88 -9.55 -14.45
C GLU A 85 15.30 -9.85 -13.92
N GLU A 86 15.47 -10.06 -12.62
CA GLU A 86 16.77 -10.23 -11.98
C GLU A 86 17.15 -11.71 -11.75
N VAL A 87 16.17 -12.59 -11.61
CA VAL A 87 16.40 -14.01 -11.28
C VAL A 87 16.32 -14.84 -12.54
N PHE A 88 17.41 -15.53 -12.86
CA PHE A 88 17.51 -16.35 -14.07
C PHE A 88 16.68 -17.65 -13.96
N ASP A 89 16.76 -18.33 -12.81
CA ASP A 89 16.01 -19.56 -12.55
C ASP A 89 15.01 -19.36 -11.41
N LEU A 90 13.74 -19.24 -11.76
CA LEU A 90 12.67 -19.06 -10.77
C LEU A 90 12.32 -20.36 -10.01
N ASP A 91 12.78 -21.50 -10.48
CA ASP A 91 12.56 -22.79 -9.84
C ASP A 91 13.68 -23.14 -8.85
N GLU A 92 14.75 -22.31 -8.80
CA GLU A 92 15.75 -22.39 -7.75
C GLU A 92 15.11 -22.23 -6.37
N GLU A 93 15.44 -23.18 -5.46
CA GLU A 93 15.01 -23.12 -4.06
C GLU A 93 16.00 -22.30 -3.23
N ILE A 94 15.45 -21.45 -2.38
CA ILE A 94 16.20 -20.62 -1.45
C ILE A 94 15.83 -20.95 0.01
N PHE A 95 16.75 -20.69 0.94
CA PHE A 95 16.42 -20.67 2.37
C PHE A 95 15.82 -19.33 2.77
N VAL A 96 14.65 -19.37 3.40
CA VAL A 96 13.95 -18.17 3.88
C VAL A 96 14.80 -17.44 4.92
N PRO A 97 15.15 -16.15 4.69
CA PRO A 97 15.89 -15.36 5.67
C PRO A 97 15.05 -15.10 6.93
N SER A 98 15.66 -15.20 8.12
CA SER A 98 14.95 -14.90 9.38
C SER A 98 14.34 -13.48 9.40
N ALA A 99 14.97 -12.52 8.74
CA ALA A 99 14.47 -11.16 8.62
C ALA A 99 13.18 -11.03 7.78
N ALA A 100 12.79 -12.07 7.03
CA ALA A 100 11.55 -12.07 6.26
C ALA A 100 10.34 -12.56 7.07
N VAL A 101 10.56 -13.11 8.26
CA VAL A 101 9.48 -13.69 9.08
C VAL A 101 8.94 -12.67 10.08
N GLY A 102 7.63 -12.74 10.35
CA GLY A 102 6.98 -11.85 11.32
C GLY A 102 6.69 -10.43 10.79
N ILE A 103 6.78 -10.22 9.48
CA ILE A 103 6.44 -8.93 8.87
C ILE A 103 4.94 -8.66 9.04
N GLU A 104 4.62 -7.44 9.51
CA GLU A 104 3.24 -6.99 9.71
C GLU A 104 2.37 -7.14 8.45
N GLY A 105 1.09 -7.46 8.64
CA GLY A 105 0.07 -7.50 7.60
C GLY A 105 -0.15 -8.89 7.00
N SER A 106 -0.36 -8.96 5.67
CA SER A 106 -0.61 -10.25 5.00
C SER A 106 0.65 -11.11 4.98
N SER A 107 0.52 -12.38 5.37
CA SER A 107 1.61 -13.37 5.39
C SER A 107 1.16 -14.69 4.77
N VAL A 108 2.10 -15.48 4.28
CA VAL A 108 1.93 -16.90 3.95
C VAL A 108 2.54 -17.79 5.02
N TYR A 109 3.02 -17.17 6.11
CA TYR A 109 3.59 -17.84 7.28
C TYR A 109 4.83 -18.65 6.95
N LEU A 110 5.81 -17.99 6.30
CA LEU A 110 7.13 -18.56 6.07
C LEU A 110 7.84 -18.82 7.40
N SER A 111 8.62 -19.89 7.45
CA SER A 111 9.49 -20.22 8.60
C SER A 111 10.95 -19.89 8.30
N PRO A 112 11.75 -19.45 9.31
CA PRO A 112 13.17 -19.19 9.09
C PRO A 112 13.89 -20.47 8.64
N GLY A 113 14.68 -20.38 7.56
CA GLY A 113 15.42 -21.50 7.01
C GLY A 113 14.61 -22.52 6.21
N GLU A 114 13.30 -22.30 6.03
CA GLU A 114 12.46 -23.09 5.14
C GLU A 114 12.98 -23.01 3.69
N ARG A 115 12.95 -24.14 2.97
CA ARG A 115 13.30 -24.20 1.55
C ARG A 115 12.05 -23.97 0.69
N ILE A 116 12.12 -22.99 -0.21
CA ILE A 116 11.03 -22.63 -1.11
C ILE A 116 11.59 -21.99 -2.38
N SER A 117 10.95 -22.22 -3.54
CA SER A 117 11.39 -21.65 -4.80
C SER A 117 11.04 -20.16 -4.93
N TYR A 118 11.80 -19.41 -5.76
CA TYR A 118 11.43 -18.05 -6.13
C TYR A 118 10.01 -18.02 -6.74
N ARG A 119 9.66 -19.02 -7.54
CA ARG A 119 8.33 -19.15 -8.17
C ARG A 119 7.23 -19.24 -7.13
N ASP A 120 7.34 -20.10 -6.14
CA ASP A 120 6.36 -20.26 -5.07
C ASP A 120 6.24 -18.99 -4.21
N LEU A 121 7.36 -18.32 -3.95
CA LEU A 121 7.38 -17.02 -3.29
C LEU A 121 6.66 -15.93 -4.11
N LEU A 122 6.83 -15.90 -5.44
CA LEU A 122 6.12 -14.99 -6.33
C LEU A 122 4.60 -15.27 -6.34
N TYR A 123 4.18 -16.52 -6.32
CA TYR A 123 2.77 -16.88 -6.15
C TYR A 123 2.25 -16.44 -4.77
N GLY A 124 2.98 -16.68 -3.69
CA GLY A 124 2.63 -16.19 -2.36
C GLY A 124 2.52 -14.66 -2.29
N LEU A 125 3.46 -13.96 -2.92
CA LEU A 125 3.49 -12.50 -3.07
C LEU A 125 2.23 -11.98 -3.76
N MET A 126 1.87 -12.55 -4.91
CA MET A 126 0.81 -12.00 -5.75
C MET A 126 -0.57 -12.49 -5.33
N LEU A 127 -0.77 -13.79 -5.10
CA LEU A 127 -2.06 -14.38 -4.80
C LEU A 127 -2.52 -14.09 -3.35
N ARG A 128 -1.59 -14.25 -2.38
CA ARG A 128 -1.87 -14.07 -0.95
C ARG A 128 -1.49 -12.72 -0.41
N SER A 129 -0.70 -11.95 -1.18
CA SER A 129 -0.16 -10.65 -0.77
C SER A 129 0.85 -10.77 0.39
N GLY A 130 1.63 -11.87 0.47
CA GLY A 130 2.58 -12.13 1.53
C GLY A 130 3.64 -11.03 1.64
N ASN A 131 3.74 -10.38 2.80
CA ASN A 131 4.78 -9.40 3.08
C ASN A 131 6.10 -10.12 3.40
N ASP A 132 6.02 -11.28 4.03
CA ASP A 132 7.12 -12.23 4.22
C ASP A 132 7.74 -12.65 2.89
N CYS A 133 6.92 -13.02 1.89
CA CYS A 133 7.40 -13.29 0.53
C CYS A 133 8.12 -12.08 -0.08
N ALA A 134 7.58 -10.87 0.09
CA ALA A 134 8.19 -9.66 -0.46
C ALA A 134 9.59 -9.42 0.10
N VAL A 135 9.76 -9.58 1.42
CA VAL A 135 11.06 -9.38 2.09
C VAL A 135 12.03 -10.52 1.76
N ALA A 136 11.57 -11.78 1.73
CA ALA A 136 12.40 -12.92 1.35
C ALA A 136 12.95 -12.78 -0.07
N LEU A 137 12.08 -12.47 -1.03
CA LEU A 137 12.44 -12.19 -2.42
C LEU A 137 13.43 -11.03 -2.52
N ALA A 138 13.18 -9.90 -1.84
CA ALA A 138 14.05 -8.74 -1.88
C ALA A 138 15.48 -9.06 -1.40
N ILE A 139 15.60 -9.76 -0.27
CA ILE A 139 16.91 -10.11 0.30
C ILE A 139 17.63 -11.10 -0.62
N LYS A 140 16.93 -12.12 -1.13
CA LYS A 140 17.56 -13.14 -1.97
C LYS A 140 17.94 -12.66 -3.36
N THR A 141 17.13 -11.78 -3.96
CA THR A 141 17.43 -11.22 -5.28
C THR A 141 18.56 -10.20 -5.24
N SER A 142 18.68 -9.40 -4.18
CA SER A 142 19.58 -8.23 -4.18
C SER A 142 20.54 -8.16 -2.99
N GLY A 143 20.49 -9.15 -2.08
CA GLY A 143 21.31 -9.19 -0.86
C GLY A 143 20.79 -8.34 0.29
N SER A 144 19.93 -7.32 0.03
CA SER A 144 19.23 -6.56 1.07
C SER A 144 17.95 -5.91 0.53
N VAL A 145 17.05 -5.51 1.44
CA VAL A 145 15.81 -4.81 1.09
C VAL A 145 16.12 -3.45 0.44
N GLU A 146 17.10 -2.71 0.93
CA GLU A 146 17.49 -1.39 0.43
C GLU A 146 17.99 -1.47 -1.03
N LYS A 147 18.85 -2.46 -1.33
CA LYS A 147 19.36 -2.67 -2.69
C LYS A 147 18.22 -3.09 -3.63
N PHE A 148 17.31 -3.94 -3.17
CA PHE A 148 16.15 -4.34 -3.96
C PHE A 148 15.21 -3.14 -4.24
N VAL A 149 14.95 -2.30 -3.25
CA VAL A 149 14.15 -1.07 -3.41
C VAL A 149 14.78 -0.11 -4.41
N ALA A 150 16.11 0.02 -4.42
CA ALA A 150 16.80 0.80 -5.45
C ALA A 150 16.50 0.25 -6.85
N LYS A 151 16.60 -1.07 -7.06
CA LYS A 151 16.25 -1.74 -8.32
C LYS A 151 14.78 -1.56 -8.69
N MET A 152 13.86 -1.69 -7.73
CA MET A 152 12.43 -1.40 -7.96
C MET A 152 12.24 0.00 -8.55
N ASN A 153 12.89 1.03 -7.99
CA ASN A 153 12.78 2.39 -8.49
C ASN A 153 13.40 2.57 -9.89
N GLU A 154 14.44 1.81 -10.23
CA GLU A 154 15.00 1.78 -11.59
C GLU A 154 14.00 1.15 -12.57
N VAL A 155 13.40 0.00 -12.23
CA VAL A 155 12.36 -0.64 -13.05
C VAL A 155 11.12 0.26 -13.19
N ALA A 156 10.71 0.96 -12.13
CA ALA A 156 9.61 1.93 -12.20
C ALA A 156 9.91 3.05 -13.23
N LYS A 157 11.11 3.61 -13.22
CA LYS A 157 11.55 4.60 -14.21
C LYS A 157 11.57 4.03 -15.62
N LYS A 158 12.08 2.80 -15.81
CA LYS A 158 12.08 2.08 -17.09
C LYS A 158 10.66 1.86 -17.63
N ALA A 159 9.69 1.62 -16.73
CA ALA A 159 8.26 1.55 -17.06
C ALA A 159 7.61 2.92 -17.34
N GLY A 160 8.30 4.03 -17.17
CA GLY A 160 7.80 5.39 -17.37
C GLY A 160 7.02 5.96 -16.17
N ALA A 161 7.19 5.39 -14.97
CA ALA A 161 6.57 5.84 -13.74
C ALA A 161 7.46 6.88 -13.03
N ILE A 162 7.37 8.13 -13.45
CA ILE A 162 8.26 9.22 -13.01
C ILE A 162 7.76 10.00 -11.79
N ASN A 163 6.49 9.84 -11.43
CA ASN A 163 5.87 10.51 -10.27
C ASN A 163 5.70 9.56 -9.07
N SER A 164 6.52 8.52 -9.01
CA SER A 164 6.46 7.46 -8.00
C SER A 164 7.77 7.35 -7.23
N ASN A 165 7.69 6.89 -6.00
CA ASN A 165 8.83 6.49 -5.20
C ASN A 165 8.46 5.30 -4.33
N PHE A 166 9.27 4.26 -4.36
CA PHE A 166 9.08 3.05 -3.57
C PHE A 166 10.12 3.01 -2.46
N ALA A 167 9.68 2.77 -1.23
CA ALA A 167 10.53 2.72 -0.03
C ALA A 167 10.61 1.31 0.58
N ASN A 168 9.74 0.40 0.14
CA ASN A 168 9.71 -1.00 0.61
C ASN A 168 9.10 -1.92 -0.48
N PRO A 169 9.32 -3.26 -0.38
CA PRO A 169 8.85 -4.20 -1.41
C PRO A 169 7.39 -4.67 -1.21
N HIS A 170 6.73 -4.33 -0.12
CA HIS A 170 5.43 -4.90 0.26
C HIS A 170 4.26 -3.91 0.23
N GLY A 171 4.53 -2.61 0.34
CA GLY A 171 3.51 -1.56 0.30
C GLY A 171 2.91 -1.19 1.66
N LEU A 172 3.60 -1.47 2.78
CA LEU A 172 3.26 -0.86 4.06
C LEU A 172 3.50 0.64 4.02
N ASP A 173 2.74 1.38 4.82
CA ASP A 173 2.75 2.83 4.80
C ASP A 173 4.11 3.40 5.21
N ASP A 174 4.64 4.29 4.37
CA ASP A 174 5.84 5.08 4.58
C ASP A 174 5.63 6.44 3.91
N GLU A 175 6.20 7.53 4.45
CA GLU A 175 6.03 8.87 3.90
C GLU A 175 6.65 9.03 2.51
N LYS A 176 7.70 8.25 2.23
CA LYS A 176 8.40 8.21 0.95
C LYS A 176 7.87 7.14 0.00
N HIS A 177 6.81 6.38 0.39
CA HIS A 177 6.23 5.31 -0.41
C HIS A 177 4.92 5.75 -1.05
N TYR A 178 4.96 6.10 -2.32
CA TYR A 178 3.79 6.57 -3.07
C TYR A 178 3.91 6.25 -4.56
N SER A 179 2.76 6.23 -5.22
CA SER A 179 2.64 6.24 -6.68
C SER A 179 1.44 7.08 -7.10
N THR A 180 1.19 7.17 -8.39
CA THR A 180 -0.02 7.75 -8.98
C THR A 180 -0.78 6.66 -9.72
N ALA A 181 -2.07 6.88 -10.02
CA ALA A 181 -2.84 5.90 -10.79
C ALA A 181 -2.27 5.72 -12.20
N ASP A 182 -1.81 6.80 -12.83
CA ASP A 182 -1.20 6.76 -14.16
C ASP A 182 0.13 6.01 -14.16
N ASP A 183 0.98 6.25 -13.16
CA ASP A 183 2.26 5.56 -13.07
C ASP A 183 2.10 4.07 -12.75
N LEU A 184 1.17 3.75 -11.85
CA LEU A 184 0.88 2.34 -11.53
C LEU A 184 0.26 1.59 -12.75
N ALA A 185 -0.52 2.29 -13.59
CA ALA A 185 -1.02 1.75 -14.85
C ALA A 185 0.14 1.45 -15.81
N LYS A 186 1.13 2.34 -15.95
CA LYS A 186 2.32 2.12 -16.78
C LYS A 186 3.15 0.95 -16.26
N ILE A 187 3.40 0.89 -14.93
CA ILE A 187 4.09 -0.25 -14.30
C ILE A 187 3.35 -1.55 -14.59
N THR A 188 2.01 -1.53 -14.50
CA THR A 188 1.18 -2.70 -14.81
C THR A 188 1.32 -3.10 -16.28
N ALA A 189 1.21 -2.17 -17.21
CA ALA A 189 1.37 -2.46 -18.64
C ALA A 189 2.77 -3.01 -18.96
N TYR A 190 3.79 -2.48 -18.29
CA TYR A 190 5.15 -2.99 -18.41
C TYR A 190 5.26 -4.44 -17.91
N ALA A 191 4.75 -4.73 -16.71
CA ALA A 191 4.80 -6.06 -16.12
C ALA A 191 3.97 -7.08 -16.93
N MET A 192 2.82 -6.69 -17.44
CA MET A 192 1.92 -7.55 -18.24
C MET A 192 2.49 -7.96 -19.60
N LYS A 193 3.60 -7.38 -20.06
CA LYS A 193 4.34 -7.86 -21.24
C LYS A 193 5.15 -9.13 -20.97
N ASN A 194 5.40 -9.45 -19.71
CA ASN A 194 6.13 -10.64 -19.32
C ASN A 194 5.17 -11.80 -19.08
N ASP A 195 5.34 -12.91 -19.80
CA ASP A 195 4.43 -14.07 -19.77
C ASP A 195 4.43 -14.76 -18.41
N VAL A 196 5.57 -14.81 -17.69
CA VAL A 196 5.64 -15.38 -16.35
C VAL A 196 4.79 -14.54 -15.39
N PHE A 197 4.93 -13.22 -15.44
CA PHE A 197 4.10 -12.32 -14.62
C PHE A 197 2.61 -12.50 -14.93
N ARG A 198 2.23 -12.51 -16.22
CA ARG A 198 0.83 -12.75 -16.65
C ARG A 198 0.28 -14.05 -16.09
N THR A 199 1.05 -15.14 -16.21
CA THR A 199 0.67 -16.45 -15.69
C THR A 199 0.42 -16.41 -14.18
N ILE A 200 1.34 -15.83 -13.41
CA ILE A 200 1.22 -15.76 -11.95
C ILE A 200 -0.04 -14.96 -11.54
N VAL A 201 -0.26 -13.78 -12.10
CA VAL A 201 -1.37 -12.90 -11.67
C VAL A 201 -2.74 -13.37 -12.11
N SER A 202 -2.83 -14.16 -13.20
CA SER A 202 -4.07 -14.77 -13.70
C SER A 202 -4.41 -16.09 -13.00
N THR A 203 -3.47 -16.69 -12.28
CA THR A 203 -3.67 -17.96 -11.58
C THR A 203 -4.66 -17.79 -10.41
N LYS A 204 -5.69 -18.66 -10.39
CA LYS A 204 -6.72 -18.68 -9.33
C LYS A 204 -6.25 -19.41 -8.07
N TYR A 205 -5.57 -20.54 -8.25
CA TYR A 205 -5.02 -21.38 -7.17
C TYR A 205 -3.62 -21.85 -7.55
N HIS A 206 -2.74 -21.93 -6.58
CA HIS A 206 -1.40 -22.47 -6.74
C HIS A 206 -1.02 -23.30 -5.50
N ASP A 207 -0.59 -24.52 -5.72
CA ASP A 207 -0.05 -25.40 -4.68
C ASP A 207 1.47 -25.36 -4.74
N THR A 208 2.12 -25.09 -3.59
CA THR A 208 3.56 -25.02 -3.53
C THR A 208 4.19 -26.42 -3.65
N SER A 209 5.34 -26.50 -4.31
CA SER A 209 6.12 -27.73 -4.47
C SER A 209 7.22 -27.91 -3.40
N GLY A 210 7.41 -26.91 -2.52
CA GLY A 210 8.47 -26.89 -1.54
C GLY A 210 8.24 -27.82 -0.34
N GLU A 211 9.14 -27.73 0.64
CA GLU A 211 9.16 -28.55 1.86
C GLU A 211 7.86 -28.40 2.68
N VAL A 212 7.25 -27.22 2.68
CA VAL A 212 5.98 -26.94 3.35
C VAL A 212 4.89 -26.75 2.30
N SER A 213 3.93 -27.68 2.27
CA SER A 213 2.79 -27.59 1.34
C SER A 213 1.85 -26.45 1.72
N ARG A 214 1.55 -25.58 0.76
CA ARG A 214 0.57 -24.48 0.87
C ARG A 214 -0.27 -24.39 -0.38
N CYS A 215 -1.57 -24.14 -0.23
CA CYS A 215 -2.47 -23.80 -1.32
C CYS A 215 -2.78 -22.29 -1.28
N PHE A 216 -2.41 -21.57 -2.31
CA PHE A 216 -2.61 -20.14 -2.46
C PHE A 216 -3.83 -19.84 -3.32
N LYS A 217 -4.94 -19.45 -2.70
CA LYS A 217 -6.09 -18.89 -3.42
C LYS A 217 -5.88 -17.41 -3.67
N ASN A 218 -6.03 -16.95 -4.91
CA ASN A 218 -5.91 -15.55 -5.28
C ASN A 218 -7.00 -14.69 -4.61
N LYS A 219 -6.62 -13.54 -4.07
CA LYS A 219 -7.56 -12.59 -3.42
C LYS A 219 -8.29 -11.69 -4.41
N ASN A 220 -7.87 -11.65 -5.68
CA ASN A 220 -8.47 -10.82 -6.71
C ASN A 220 -9.78 -11.43 -7.22
N LYS A 221 -10.91 -10.92 -6.74
CA LYS A 221 -12.24 -11.42 -7.11
C LYS A 221 -12.60 -11.24 -8.59
N MET A 222 -11.93 -10.32 -9.31
CA MET A 222 -12.19 -10.13 -10.75
C MET A 222 -11.97 -11.42 -11.52
N LEU A 223 -11.01 -12.26 -11.14
CA LEU A 223 -10.73 -13.55 -11.79
C LEU A 223 -11.92 -14.54 -11.77
N TRP A 224 -12.89 -14.33 -10.89
CA TRP A 224 -14.10 -15.17 -10.82
C TRP A 224 -15.33 -14.46 -11.35
N ASN A 225 -15.39 -13.13 -11.22
CA ASN A 225 -16.60 -12.36 -11.39
C ASN A 225 -16.65 -11.58 -12.72
N TYR A 226 -15.50 -11.40 -13.38
CA TYR A 226 -15.42 -10.64 -14.63
C TYR A 226 -14.89 -11.54 -15.75
N ASP A 227 -15.68 -11.67 -16.82
CA ASP A 227 -15.28 -12.47 -17.98
C ASP A 227 -14.06 -11.86 -18.67
N GLY A 228 -13.09 -12.73 -19.04
CA GLY A 228 -11.82 -12.31 -19.61
C GLY A 228 -10.82 -11.72 -18.62
N ALA A 229 -11.09 -11.73 -17.29
CA ALA A 229 -10.15 -11.21 -16.29
C ALA A 229 -8.84 -12.01 -16.26
N ILE A 230 -7.70 -11.29 -16.30
CA ILE A 230 -6.33 -11.84 -16.33
C ILE A 230 -5.44 -11.31 -15.19
N GLY A 231 -6.01 -10.70 -14.15
CA GLY A 231 -5.24 -10.25 -12.98
C GLY A 231 -5.84 -8.97 -12.36
N VAL A 232 -5.12 -8.20 -11.54
CA VAL A 232 -3.69 -8.26 -11.24
C VAL A 232 -3.48 -8.29 -9.70
N LYS A 233 -3.81 -7.19 -8.96
CA LYS A 233 -3.47 -7.09 -7.54
C LYS A 233 -4.42 -6.21 -6.74
N THR A 234 -4.77 -6.66 -5.54
CA THR A 234 -5.50 -5.89 -4.52
C THR A 234 -4.55 -5.24 -3.53
N GLY A 235 -4.95 -4.11 -2.93
CA GLY A 235 -4.23 -3.45 -1.86
C GLY A 235 -5.17 -2.78 -0.86
N TYR A 236 -4.75 -2.74 0.41
CA TYR A 236 -5.45 -2.01 1.46
C TYR A 236 -4.52 -1.71 2.64
N THR A 237 -4.51 -0.46 3.06
CA THR A 237 -4.08 -0.01 4.39
C THR A 237 -5.10 1.03 4.89
N LYS A 238 -5.04 1.39 6.17
CA LYS A 238 -5.89 2.49 6.69
C LYS A 238 -5.60 3.83 5.99
N LYS A 239 -4.36 4.03 5.55
CA LYS A 239 -3.91 5.27 4.89
C LYS A 239 -4.27 5.27 3.41
N SER A 240 -4.06 4.16 2.69
CA SER A 240 -4.34 4.07 1.26
C SER A 240 -5.84 3.95 0.92
N GLY A 241 -6.67 3.46 1.85
CA GLY A 241 -7.99 2.96 1.50
C GLY A 241 -7.90 1.71 0.63
N ARG A 242 -8.99 1.38 -0.07
CA ARG A 242 -9.05 0.22 -0.96
C ARG A 242 -8.44 0.56 -2.32
N CYS A 243 -7.51 -0.27 -2.78
CA CYS A 243 -6.84 -0.17 -4.06
C CYS A 243 -6.99 -1.48 -4.84
N LEU A 244 -7.18 -1.38 -6.15
CA LEU A 244 -7.24 -2.52 -7.04
C LEU A 244 -6.56 -2.17 -8.36
N VAL A 245 -5.74 -3.08 -8.85
CA VAL A 245 -5.32 -3.14 -10.24
C VAL A 245 -5.97 -4.38 -10.83
N SER A 246 -6.81 -4.20 -11.83
CA SER A 246 -7.46 -5.26 -12.58
C SER A 246 -7.05 -5.20 -14.04
N ALA A 247 -7.03 -6.35 -14.71
CA ALA A 247 -6.79 -6.44 -16.16
C ALA A 247 -7.72 -7.50 -16.76
N ALA A 248 -8.10 -7.25 -18.00
CA ALA A 248 -8.90 -8.19 -18.77
C ALA A 248 -8.50 -8.19 -20.24
N GLU A 249 -8.75 -9.32 -20.91
CA GLU A 249 -8.53 -9.52 -22.34
C GLU A 249 -9.77 -10.13 -22.97
N LYS A 250 -10.26 -9.53 -24.07
CA LYS A 250 -11.39 -9.98 -24.87
C LYS A 250 -11.16 -9.62 -26.33
N ASP A 251 -11.48 -10.53 -27.22
CA ASP A 251 -11.45 -10.32 -28.68
C ASP A 251 -10.12 -9.69 -29.18
N GLY A 252 -9.00 -10.16 -28.62
CA GLY A 252 -7.67 -9.69 -28.96
C GLY A 252 -7.29 -8.30 -28.42
N LYS A 253 -8.17 -7.64 -27.66
CA LYS A 253 -7.89 -6.37 -26.97
C LYS A 253 -7.64 -6.63 -25.48
N SER A 254 -6.75 -5.87 -24.85
CA SER A 254 -6.45 -6.02 -23.43
C SER A 254 -6.27 -4.68 -22.75
N PHE A 255 -6.94 -4.51 -21.59
CA PHE A 255 -6.89 -3.29 -20.80
C PHE A 255 -6.56 -3.59 -19.35
N ALA A 256 -5.90 -2.63 -18.68
CA ALA A 256 -5.80 -2.63 -17.24
C ALA A 256 -6.45 -1.37 -16.65
N VAL A 257 -7.03 -1.53 -15.47
CA VAL A 257 -7.66 -0.47 -14.68
C VAL A 257 -6.98 -0.43 -13.31
N VAL A 258 -6.55 0.76 -12.93
CA VAL A 258 -6.06 1.08 -11.58
C VAL A 258 -7.11 1.92 -10.89
N VAL A 259 -7.53 1.53 -9.69
CA VAL A 259 -8.35 2.36 -8.79
C VAL A 259 -7.66 2.50 -7.44
N LEU A 260 -7.55 3.74 -6.95
CA LEU A 260 -6.88 4.08 -5.68
C LEU A 260 -7.87 4.80 -4.76
N ASN A 261 -7.95 4.34 -3.51
CA ASN A 261 -8.85 4.89 -2.49
C ASN A 261 -10.33 4.89 -2.91
N VAL A 262 -10.81 3.76 -3.43
CA VAL A 262 -12.18 3.59 -3.92
C VAL A 262 -12.90 2.53 -3.09
N ASN A 263 -13.99 2.89 -2.40
CA ASN A 263 -14.71 1.97 -1.53
C ASN A 263 -15.28 0.75 -2.27
N ASP A 264 -15.95 0.99 -3.40
CA ASP A 264 -16.45 -0.07 -4.28
C ASP A 264 -15.51 -0.30 -5.46
N MET A 265 -14.30 -0.75 -5.13
CA MET A 265 -13.25 -0.95 -6.13
C MET A 265 -13.59 -1.99 -7.18
N TRP A 266 -14.49 -2.95 -6.87
CA TRP A 266 -14.86 -4.03 -7.81
C TRP A 266 -15.78 -3.52 -8.90
N SER A 267 -16.92 -2.92 -8.54
CA SER A 267 -17.88 -2.39 -9.51
C SER A 267 -17.29 -1.23 -10.32
N VAL A 268 -16.49 -0.36 -9.69
CA VAL A 268 -15.82 0.72 -10.42
C VAL A 268 -14.84 0.16 -11.45
N SER A 269 -14.04 -0.86 -11.10
CA SER A 269 -13.12 -1.49 -12.05
C SER A 269 -13.85 -2.21 -13.19
N GLU A 270 -14.94 -2.91 -12.88
CA GLU A 270 -15.80 -3.57 -13.88
C GLU A 270 -16.38 -2.56 -14.89
N ASN A 271 -16.96 -1.46 -14.39
CA ASN A 271 -17.52 -0.42 -15.24
C ASN A 271 -16.46 0.21 -16.16
N LEU A 272 -15.27 0.52 -15.62
CA LEU A 272 -14.17 1.10 -16.39
C LEU A 272 -13.64 0.12 -17.45
N LEU A 273 -13.58 -1.18 -17.16
CA LEU A 273 -13.23 -2.20 -18.17
C LEU A 273 -14.31 -2.31 -19.25
N ASN A 274 -15.59 -2.34 -18.87
CA ASN A 274 -16.71 -2.40 -19.83
C ASN A 274 -16.71 -1.18 -20.76
N GLU A 275 -16.49 0.02 -20.23
CA GLU A 275 -16.34 1.23 -21.02
C GLU A 275 -15.15 1.14 -21.99
N ALA A 276 -13.98 0.62 -21.54
CA ALA A 276 -12.80 0.48 -22.37
C ALA A 276 -13.02 -0.47 -23.54
N PHE A 277 -13.70 -1.61 -23.31
CA PHE A 277 -14.03 -2.56 -24.38
C PHE A 277 -15.12 -2.05 -25.32
N SER A 278 -16.05 -1.21 -24.84
CA SER A 278 -17.15 -0.67 -25.66
C SER A 278 -16.74 0.54 -26.50
N ALA A 279 -15.73 1.28 -26.13
CA ALA A 279 -15.29 2.51 -26.80
C ALA A 279 -14.40 2.25 -28.03
N GLN A 280 -14.10 1.02 -28.34
CA GLN A 280 -13.22 0.55 -29.42
C GLN A 280 -13.92 -0.57 -30.24
#